data_bb48e622abf051ac8c4f612bff2a3190
#
_entry.id   bb48e622abf051ac8c4f612bff2a3190
#
_cell.length_a   1.000
_cell.length_b   1.000
_cell.length_c   1.000
_cell.angle_alpha   90.00
_cell.angle_beta   90.00
_cell.angle_gamma   90.00
#
_symmetry.space_group_name_H-M   'P 1'
#
loop_
_entity.id
_entity.type
_entity.pdbx_description
1 polymer ?
#
loop_
_entity_poly.entity_id
_entity_poly.type
_entity_poly.pdbx_seq_one_letter_code
_entity_poly.pdbx_strand_id
1 'polypeptide(L)'
;MPQRKRDRSHENREHGLLWSPNYNDHILSNQGELDRWRHYLADNPRRLFLRRRFPDLFRVSFGQRIGRFTCSAVGNRFLLSYPQRRQVQCSTHFYEEDIQKAVSSYMAAARSGAVLVSPAISEGEKRTMRTAFDAGLPLILITADGLGPYSKPGGAFFDACAEGRLLILSPYGHQNRKVKLTRPMCMEMNELARLIAAAPPQHSEQEEITNKQ
;
A
#
# COMPACT_ATOMS: atom_id res chain seq x y z
N MET A 1 -41.53 8.63 -6.99
CA MET A 1 -41.48 7.96 -8.31
C MET A 1 -40.04 7.79 -8.70
N PRO A 2 -39.53 6.59 -8.93
CA PRO A 2 -38.14 6.41 -9.36
C PRO A 2 -38.02 6.80 -10.82
N GLN A 3 -37.13 7.75 -11.12
CA GLN A 3 -36.78 8.11 -12.48
C GLN A 3 -36.13 6.91 -13.18
N ARG A 4 -36.77 6.36 -14.20
CA ARG A 4 -36.16 5.37 -15.11
C ARG A 4 -34.94 6.01 -15.76
N LYS A 5 -33.75 5.47 -15.48
CA LYS A 5 -32.54 5.73 -16.27
C LYS A 5 -32.89 5.36 -17.74
N ARG A 6 -32.91 6.33 -18.63
CA ARG A 6 -33.02 6.08 -20.07
C ARG A 6 -31.69 5.42 -20.48
N ASP A 7 -31.82 4.18 -20.91
CA ASP A 7 -30.72 3.43 -21.49
C ASP A 7 -30.40 4.01 -22.88
N ARG A 8 -29.41 4.87 -22.96
CA ARG A 8 -28.92 5.45 -24.21
C ARG A 8 -28.16 4.48 -25.11
N SER A 9 -28.03 3.22 -24.70
CA SER A 9 -27.32 2.18 -25.49
C SER A 9 -28.09 1.79 -26.79
N HIS A 10 -29.33 2.18 -26.92
CA HIS A 10 -30.18 1.79 -28.09
C HIS A 10 -29.96 2.64 -29.35
N GLU A 11 -29.40 3.84 -29.25
CA GLU A 11 -29.34 4.77 -30.40
C GLU A 11 -28.13 4.59 -31.33
N ASN A 12 -27.12 3.77 -30.93
CA ASN A 12 -25.88 3.59 -31.71
C ASN A 12 -25.63 2.16 -32.18
N ARG A 13 -26.66 1.35 -32.39
CA ARG A 13 -26.51 -0.04 -32.84
C ARG A 13 -25.95 -0.19 -34.27
N GLU A 14 -26.07 0.84 -35.10
CA GLU A 14 -25.62 0.81 -36.50
C GLU A 14 -24.09 1.06 -36.65
N HIS A 15 -23.43 1.65 -35.64
CA HIS A 15 -22.01 2.02 -35.71
C HIS A 15 -21.14 1.29 -34.70
N GLY A 16 -21.66 0.27 -34.01
CA GLY A 16 -20.98 -0.42 -32.90
C GLY A 16 -21.02 0.38 -31.59
N LEU A 17 -20.47 -0.21 -30.54
CA LEU A 17 -20.40 0.47 -29.24
C LEU A 17 -19.35 1.58 -29.31
N LEU A 18 -19.80 2.82 -29.25
CA LEU A 18 -18.91 3.99 -29.15
C LEU A 18 -18.05 3.99 -27.88
N TRP A 19 -18.54 3.32 -26.85
CA TRP A 19 -17.89 3.22 -25.54
C TRP A 19 -17.73 1.76 -25.11
N SER A 20 -16.65 1.46 -24.44
CA SER A 20 -16.43 0.13 -23.85
C SER A 20 -17.58 -0.25 -22.92
N PRO A 21 -18.03 -1.52 -22.87
CA PRO A 21 -18.96 -1.98 -21.85
C PRO A 21 -18.46 -1.62 -20.45
N ASN A 22 -19.37 -1.20 -19.58
CA ASN A 22 -19.05 -0.80 -18.20
C ASN A 22 -18.19 0.47 -18.06
N TYR A 23 -18.20 1.41 -19.01
CA TYR A 23 -17.65 2.71 -18.72
C TYR A 23 -18.48 3.39 -17.62
N ASN A 24 -17.80 4.10 -16.74
CA ASN A 24 -18.43 4.79 -15.63
C ASN A 24 -18.72 6.24 -16.04
N ASP A 25 -20.00 6.57 -16.21
CA ASP A 25 -20.45 7.94 -16.38
C ASP A 25 -20.77 8.55 -15.01
N HIS A 26 -20.04 9.56 -14.65
CA HIS A 26 -20.21 10.28 -13.39
C HIS A 26 -20.38 11.77 -13.67
N ILE A 27 -21.49 12.33 -13.16
CA ILE A 27 -21.73 13.78 -13.24
C ILE A 27 -20.87 14.44 -12.16
N LEU A 28 -19.95 15.28 -12.59
CA LEU A 28 -19.10 16.05 -11.69
C LEU A 28 -19.94 17.11 -10.98
N SER A 29 -20.15 16.93 -9.70
CA SER A 29 -21.01 17.80 -8.88
C SER A 29 -20.25 18.60 -7.82
N ASN A 30 -19.02 18.21 -7.53
CA ASN A 30 -18.22 18.82 -6.47
C ASN A 30 -17.17 19.80 -7.04
N GLN A 31 -16.98 20.93 -6.37
CA GLN A 31 -15.92 21.86 -6.72
C GLN A 31 -14.54 21.17 -6.70
N GLY A 32 -13.74 21.41 -7.72
CA GLY A 32 -12.41 20.80 -7.87
C GLY A 32 -12.41 19.34 -8.34
N GLU A 33 -13.55 18.70 -8.55
CA GLU A 33 -13.63 17.34 -9.06
C GLU A 33 -13.13 17.24 -10.51
N LEU A 34 -13.47 18.21 -11.34
CA LEU A 34 -12.99 18.30 -12.73
C LEU A 34 -11.45 18.36 -12.79
N ASP A 35 -10.82 19.16 -11.92
CA ASP A 35 -9.37 19.30 -11.90
C ASP A 35 -8.68 18.01 -11.42
N ARG A 36 -9.29 17.30 -10.46
CA ARG A 36 -8.80 15.97 -10.05
C ARG A 36 -8.85 14.97 -11.20
N TRP A 37 -9.94 14.97 -11.99
CA TRP A 37 -10.09 14.10 -13.15
C TRP A 37 -9.12 14.47 -14.28
N ARG A 38 -8.94 15.76 -14.57
CA ARG A 38 -7.94 16.22 -15.54
C ARG A 38 -6.53 15.78 -15.13
N HIS A 39 -6.18 15.95 -13.87
CA HIS A 39 -4.90 15.53 -13.34
C HIS A 39 -4.71 14.01 -13.43
N TYR A 40 -5.72 13.24 -13.06
CA TYR A 40 -5.71 11.79 -13.21
C TYR A 40 -5.51 11.34 -14.67
N LEU A 41 -6.21 11.94 -15.61
CA LEU A 41 -6.08 11.62 -17.03
C LEU A 41 -4.70 12.00 -17.57
N ALA A 42 -4.17 13.15 -17.20
CA ALA A 42 -2.83 13.60 -17.58
C ALA A 42 -1.72 12.67 -17.03
N ASP A 43 -1.93 12.08 -15.86
CA ASP A 43 -0.95 11.17 -15.22
C ASP A 43 -1.04 9.71 -15.74
N ASN A 44 -2.11 9.33 -16.40
CA ASN A 44 -2.31 7.96 -16.88
C ASN A 44 -1.19 7.41 -17.78
N PRO A 45 -0.64 8.18 -18.74
CA PRO A 45 0.48 7.71 -19.57
C PRO A 45 1.72 7.38 -18.74
N ARG A 46 2.09 8.24 -17.78
CA ARG A 46 3.20 8.03 -16.84
C ARG A 46 2.97 6.75 -16.02
N ARG A 47 1.78 6.59 -15.46
CA ARG A 47 1.42 5.39 -14.66
C ARG A 47 1.46 4.11 -15.50
N LEU A 48 1.01 4.16 -16.74
CA LEU A 48 1.08 3.02 -17.65
C LEU A 48 2.53 2.66 -17.97
N PHE A 49 3.37 3.65 -18.29
CA PHE A 49 4.80 3.47 -18.55
C PHE A 49 5.50 2.82 -17.35
N LEU A 50 5.33 3.36 -16.15
CA LEU A 50 5.96 2.84 -14.93
C LEU A 50 5.53 1.40 -14.62
N ARG A 51 4.23 1.07 -14.76
CA ARG A 51 3.73 -0.30 -14.57
C ARG A 51 4.31 -1.30 -15.57
N ARG A 52 4.54 -0.87 -16.80
CA ARG A 52 5.15 -1.71 -17.83
C ARG A 52 6.66 -1.88 -17.62
N ARG A 53 7.32 -0.81 -17.19
CA ARG A 53 8.78 -0.80 -17.00
C ARG A 53 9.22 -1.51 -15.72
N PHE A 54 8.41 -1.39 -14.66
CA PHE A 54 8.70 -1.94 -13.34
C PHE A 54 7.52 -2.77 -12.80
N PRO A 55 7.17 -3.87 -13.48
CA PRO A 55 5.99 -4.66 -13.12
C PRO A 55 6.05 -5.20 -11.68
N ASP A 56 7.22 -5.48 -11.14
CA ASP A 56 7.41 -6.04 -9.80
C ASP A 56 7.02 -5.10 -8.67
N LEU A 57 7.00 -3.79 -8.94
CA LEU A 57 6.53 -2.79 -7.98
C LEU A 57 5.00 -2.65 -7.95
N PHE A 58 4.30 -3.11 -8.98
CA PHE A 58 2.86 -2.85 -9.15
C PHE A 58 2.00 -4.11 -9.27
N ARG A 59 2.60 -5.27 -9.42
CA ARG A 59 1.90 -6.57 -9.40
C ARG A 59 1.90 -7.13 -7.99
N VAL A 60 0.76 -7.70 -7.61
CA VAL A 60 0.68 -8.43 -6.34
C VAL A 60 1.46 -9.74 -6.48
N SER A 61 2.38 -9.95 -5.56
CA SER A 61 3.03 -11.24 -5.36
C SER A 61 2.33 -11.99 -4.22
N PHE A 62 2.20 -13.28 -4.37
CA PHE A 62 1.60 -14.17 -3.37
C PHE A 62 2.65 -15.10 -2.80
N GLY A 63 2.36 -15.67 -1.62
CA GLY A 63 3.24 -16.67 -1.02
C GLY A 63 4.47 -16.11 -0.32
N GLN A 64 4.56 -14.81 -0.05
CA GLN A 64 5.66 -14.24 0.72
C GLN A 64 5.63 -14.78 2.16
N ARG A 65 6.60 -15.61 2.52
CA ARG A 65 6.70 -16.22 3.85
C ARG A 65 7.45 -15.30 4.81
N ILE A 66 6.83 -15.02 5.97
CA ILE A 66 7.43 -14.25 7.07
C ILE A 66 7.07 -14.96 8.38
N GLY A 67 8.01 -15.70 8.94
CA GLY A 67 7.73 -16.60 10.06
C GLY A 67 6.61 -17.59 9.71
N ARG A 68 5.55 -17.61 10.51
CA ARG A 68 4.35 -18.44 10.27
C ARG A 68 3.36 -17.89 9.27
N PHE A 69 3.53 -16.63 8.83
CA PHE A 69 2.58 -15.96 7.95
C PHE A 69 2.93 -16.19 6.48
N THR A 70 1.90 -16.38 5.66
CA THR A 70 1.99 -16.35 4.21
C THR A 70 1.23 -15.13 3.72
N CYS A 71 1.96 -14.16 3.16
CA CYS A 71 1.43 -12.85 2.82
C CYS A 71 1.29 -12.66 1.31
N SER A 72 0.34 -11.83 0.93
CA SER A 72 0.33 -11.13 -0.35
C SER A 72 1.04 -9.79 -0.21
N ALA A 73 1.73 -9.34 -1.27
CA ALA A 73 2.58 -8.15 -1.23
C ALA A 73 2.50 -7.35 -2.52
N VAL A 74 2.55 -6.02 -2.43
CA VAL A 74 2.71 -5.11 -3.57
C VAL A 74 3.61 -3.95 -3.17
N GLY A 75 4.49 -3.52 -4.07
CA GLY A 75 5.50 -2.50 -3.81
C GLY A 75 6.91 -3.07 -3.74
N ASN A 76 7.82 -2.34 -3.13
CA ASN A 76 9.23 -2.71 -3.06
C ASN A 76 9.51 -3.78 -2.00
N ARG A 77 9.65 -5.03 -2.42
CA ARG A 77 9.93 -6.17 -1.53
C ARG A 77 11.34 -6.16 -0.93
N PHE A 78 12.28 -5.42 -1.51
CA PHE A 78 13.62 -5.27 -0.91
C PHE A 78 13.62 -4.57 0.45
N LEU A 79 12.55 -3.85 0.78
CA LEU A 79 12.38 -3.27 2.12
C LEU A 79 12.33 -4.35 3.23
N LEU A 80 11.96 -5.60 2.89
CA LEU A 80 12.00 -6.72 3.84
C LEU A 80 13.42 -7.16 4.19
N SER A 81 14.38 -6.90 3.31
CA SER A 81 15.80 -7.24 3.51
C SER A 81 16.62 -6.06 4.04
N TYR A 82 15.99 -4.91 4.24
CA TYR A 82 16.68 -3.71 4.68
C TYR A 82 17.29 -3.91 6.07
N PRO A 83 18.56 -3.47 6.32
CA PRO A 83 19.27 -3.78 7.56
C PRO A 83 18.58 -3.25 8.81
N GLN A 84 18.02 -2.04 8.71
CA GLN A 84 17.37 -1.37 9.83
C GLN A 84 15.86 -1.29 9.58
N ARG A 85 15.11 -2.09 10.31
CA ARG A 85 13.64 -2.06 10.30
C ARG A 85 13.15 -1.86 11.71
N ARG A 86 12.17 -0.99 11.89
CA ARG A 86 11.62 -0.66 13.20
C ARG A 86 10.11 -0.79 13.22
N GLN A 87 9.60 -1.66 14.06
CA GLN A 87 8.17 -1.74 14.32
C GLN A 87 7.69 -0.44 14.96
N VAL A 88 6.63 0.15 14.39
CA VAL A 88 5.88 1.23 15.02
C VAL A 88 4.72 0.60 15.77
N GLN A 89 4.74 0.74 17.08
CA GLN A 89 3.70 0.25 17.97
C GLN A 89 3.45 1.30 19.05
N CYS A 90 2.20 1.75 19.15
CA CYS A 90 1.76 2.74 20.12
C CYS A 90 0.57 2.20 20.90
N SER A 91 0.53 2.46 22.21
CA SER A 91 -0.62 2.14 23.03
C SER A 91 -1.86 2.90 22.57
N THR A 92 -3.03 2.29 22.68
CA THR A 92 -4.32 2.95 22.43
C THR A 92 -4.72 3.95 23.52
N HIS A 93 -4.02 3.93 24.66
CA HIS A 93 -4.29 4.79 25.82
C HIS A 93 -3.28 5.92 26.00
N PHE A 94 -2.53 6.26 24.95
CA PHE A 94 -1.60 7.39 25.01
C PHE A 94 -2.33 8.73 25.02
N TYR A 95 -1.86 9.64 25.89
CA TYR A 95 -2.20 11.05 25.81
C TYR A 95 -1.53 11.70 24.60
N GLU A 96 -2.01 12.86 24.18
CA GLU A 96 -1.51 13.57 22.99
C GLU A 96 0.01 13.82 23.04
N GLU A 97 0.53 14.18 24.22
CA GLU A 97 1.97 14.40 24.42
C GLU A 97 2.81 13.12 24.21
N ASP A 98 2.29 11.97 24.64
CA ASP A 98 2.97 10.68 24.47
C ASP A 98 2.97 10.25 22.99
N ILE A 99 1.86 10.53 22.30
CA ILE A 99 1.79 10.30 20.84
C ILE A 99 2.82 11.16 20.13
N GLN A 100 2.95 12.44 20.46
CA GLN A 100 3.92 13.32 19.83
C GLN A 100 5.37 12.91 20.11
N LYS A 101 5.69 12.49 21.34
CA LYS A 101 7.00 11.93 21.69
C LYS A 101 7.29 10.66 20.88
N ALA A 102 6.30 9.76 20.78
CA ALA A 102 6.44 8.53 19.99
C ALA A 102 6.68 8.84 18.51
N VAL A 103 5.86 9.72 17.90
CA VAL A 103 6.03 10.17 16.51
C VAL A 103 7.44 10.73 16.31
N SER A 104 7.90 11.64 17.18
CA SER A 104 9.24 12.25 17.08
C SER A 104 10.35 11.20 17.13
N SER A 105 10.25 10.22 18.04
CA SER A 105 11.23 9.12 18.17
C SER A 105 11.27 8.23 16.92
N TYR A 106 10.11 7.85 16.37
CA TYR A 106 10.06 7.03 15.16
C TYR A 106 10.53 7.80 13.93
N MET A 107 10.19 9.08 13.83
CA MET A 107 10.67 9.94 12.74
C MET A 107 12.18 10.15 12.78
N ALA A 108 12.78 10.28 13.96
CA ALA A 108 14.24 10.33 14.11
C ALA A 108 14.90 9.05 13.59
N ALA A 109 14.36 7.87 13.98
CA ALA A 109 14.87 6.58 13.50
C ALA A 109 14.72 6.43 11.97
N ALA A 110 13.58 6.85 11.41
CA ALA A 110 13.34 6.78 9.96
C ALA A 110 14.29 7.69 9.17
N ARG A 111 14.55 8.90 9.67
CA ARG A 111 15.53 9.83 9.07
C ARG A 111 16.97 9.31 9.18
N SER A 112 17.26 8.48 10.18
CA SER A 112 18.55 7.79 10.30
C SER A 112 18.64 6.52 9.45
N GLY A 113 17.67 6.27 8.58
CA GLY A 113 17.68 5.20 7.59
C GLY A 113 16.87 3.96 7.99
N ALA A 114 16.09 3.97 9.07
CA ALA A 114 15.24 2.83 9.39
C ALA A 114 13.96 2.80 8.54
N VAL A 115 13.59 1.60 8.07
CA VAL A 115 12.28 1.33 7.47
C VAL A 115 11.25 1.13 8.57
N LEU A 116 10.19 1.95 8.61
CA LEU A 116 9.12 1.79 9.58
C LEU A 116 8.13 0.72 9.13
N VAL A 117 7.72 -0.13 10.08
CA VAL A 117 6.81 -1.25 9.83
C VAL A 117 5.62 -1.15 10.78
N SER A 118 4.39 -1.08 10.25
CA SER A 118 3.20 -1.02 11.09
C SER A 118 1.92 -1.42 10.35
N PRO A 119 0.92 -1.98 11.05
CA PRO A 119 -0.45 -2.09 10.57
C PRO A 119 -1.25 -0.78 10.73
N ALA A 120 -0.68 0.26 11.34
CA ALA A 120 -1.32 1.56 11.56
C ALA A 120 -2.72 1.45 12.22
N ILE A 121 -2.81 0.72 13.32
CA ILE A 121 -4.07 0.42 14.02
C ILE A 121 -4.43 1.56 14.99
N SER A 122 -3.53 1.87 15.92
CA SER A 122 -3.74 2.93 16.91
C SER A 122 -3.56 4.32 16.31
N GLU A 123 -4.05 5.35 16.99
CA GLU A 123 -3.91 6.72 16.51
C GLU A 123 -2.44 7.15 16.41
N GLY A 124 -1.63 6.77 17.39
CA GLY A 124 -0.19 7.07 17.37
C GLY A 124 0.54 6.39 16.21
N GLU A 125 0.18 5.11 15.89
CA GLU A 125 0.70 4.41 14.72
C GLU A 125 0.30 5.07 13.41
N LYS A 126 -1.00 5.40 13.25
CA LYS A 126 -1.51 6.07 12.04
C LYS A 126 -0.80 7.40 11.81
N ARG A 127 -0.67 8.21 12.86
CA ARG A 127 -0.02 9.52 12.79
C ARG A 127 1.46 9.38 12.45
N THR A 128 2.16 8.43 13.07
CA THR A 128 3.58 8.14 12.76
C THR A 128 3.75 7.72 11.30
N MET A 129 2.97 6.73 10.86
CA MET A 129 3.06 6.21 9.49
C MET A 129 2.66 7.27 8.46
N ARG A 130 1.66 8.09 8.75
CA ARG A 130 1.26 9.20 7.89
C ARG A 130 2.36 10.26 7.78
N THR A 131 2.92 10.69 8.91
CA THR A 131 4.00 11.68 8.93
C THR A 131 5.22 11.19 8.16
N ALA A 132 5.60 9.92 8.34
CA ALA A 132 6.72 9.32 7.61
C ALA A 132 6.42 9.19 6.11
N PHE A 133 5.20 8.82 5.74
CA PHE A 133 4.75 8.74 4.35
C PHE A 133 4.83 10.09 3.64
N ASP A 134 4.30 11.13 4.28
CA ASP A 134 4.28 12.51 3.75
C ASP A 134 5.71 13.10 3.68
N ALA A 135 6.62 12.65 4.55
CA ALA A 135 8.04 13.00 4.51
C ALA A 135 8.87 12.19 3.49
N GLY A 136 8.24 11.31 2.70
CA GLY A 136 8.93 10.52 1.68
C GLY A 136 9.81 9.39 2.21
N LEU A 137 9.64 8.99 3.48
CA LEU A 137 10.46 7.96 4.12
C LEU A 137 10.00 6.55 3.77
N PRO A 138 10.91 5.53 3.82
CA PRO A 138 10.57 4.16 3.47
C PRO A 138 9.70 3.48 4.53
N LEU A 139 8.64 2.78 4.06
CA LEU A 139 7.62 2.19 4.90
C LEU A 139 7.23 0.78 4.45
N ILE A 140 6.89 -0.07 5.43
CA ILE A 140 6.17 -1.33 5.24
C ILE A 140 4.82 -1.21 5.94
N LEU A 141 3.74 -1.18 5.16
CA LEU A 141 2.38 -1.09 5.66
C LEU A 141 1.71 -2.47 5.64
N ILE A 142 1.14 -2.89 6.76
CA ILE A 142 0.39 -4.14 6.87
C ILE A 142 -1.10 -3.81 6.83
N THR A 143 -1.86 -4.47 5.94
CA THR A 143 -3.30 -4.25 5.78
C THR A 143 -4.11 -5.51 6.06
N ALA A 144 -5.32 -5.33 6.59
CA ALA A 144 -6.26 -6.41 6.84
C ALA A 144 -7.15 -6.76 5.63
N ASP A 145 -7.25 -5.88 4.64
CA ASP A 145 -8.21 -6.05 3.53
C ASP A 145 -7.81 -7.16 2.53
N GLY A 146 -6.58 -7.66 2.63
CA GLY A 146 -6.04 -8.59 1.65
C GLY A 146 -5.69 -7.92 0.32
N LEU A 147 -4.86 -8.59 -0.47
CA LEU A 147 -4.50 -8.14 -1.81
C LEU A 147 -4.92 -9.22 -2.82
N GLY A 148 -5.79 -8.87 -3.75
CA GLY A 148 -6.19 -9.73 -4.85
C GLY A 148 -5.26 -9.57 -6.07
N PRO A 149 -5.35 -10.46 -7.07
CA PRO A 149 -4.48 -10.41 -8.25
C PRO A 149 -4.62 -9.12 -9.07
N TYR A 150 -5.74 -8.43 -8.94
CA TYR A 150 -6.01 -7.15 -9.62
C TYR A 150 -5.85 -5.94 -8.70
N SER A 151 -5.50 -6.14 -7.42
CA SER A 151 -5.23 -5.03 -6.51
C SER A 151 -4.05 -4.22 -7.01
N LYS A 152 -4.20 -2.90 -7.01
CA LYS A 152 -3.16 -1.96 -7.47
C LYS A 152 -3.07 -0.81 -6.48
N PRO A 153 -1.86 -0.39 -6.11
CA PRO A 153 -1.71 0.83 -5.37
C PRO A 153 -2.27 2.01 -6.19
N GLY A 154 -3.04 2.87 -5.55
CA GLY A 154 -3.66 4.03 -6.18
C GLY A 154 -3.20 5.34 -5.54
N GLY A 155 -3.44 6.48 -6.21
CA GLY A 155 -3.10 7.80 -5.68
C GLY A 155 -1.64 7.91 -5.25
N ALA A 156 -1.41 8.47 -4.07
CA ALA A 156 -0.07 8.66 -3.51
C ALA A 156 0.67 7.34 -3.22
N PHE A 157 -0.04 6.22 -2.98
CA PHE A 157 0.60 4.91 -2.82
C PHE A 157 1.23 4.40 -4.12
N PHE A 158 0.64 4.74 -5.27
CA PHE A 158 1.26 4.43 -6.56
C PHE A 158 2.62 5.12 -6.68
N ASP A 159 2.68 6.41 -6.36
CA ASP A 159 3.91 7.19 -6.45
C ASP A 159 4.95 6.67 -5.45
N ALA A 160 4.56 6.38 -4.21
CA ALA A 160 5.44 5.80 -3.20
C ALA A 160 5.99 4.41 -3.60
N CYS A 161 5.19 3.58 -4.29
CA CYS A 161 5.68 2.32 -4.87
C CYS A 161 6.63 2.57 -6.04
N ALA A 162 6.34 3.55 -6.92
CA ALA A 162 7.20 3.92 -8.04
C ALA A 162 8.57 4.42 -7.57
N GLU A 163 8.60 5.14 -6.45
CA GLU A 163 9.82 5.63 -5.78
C GLU A 163 10.56 4.52 -5.00
N GLY A 164 9.99 3.33 -4.92
CA GLY A 164 10.59 2.19 -4.21
C GLY A 164 10.57 2.30 -2.69
N ARG A 165 9.85 3.25 -2.11
CA ARG A 165 9.81 3.51 -0.66
C ARG A 165 8.61 2.90 0.07
N LEU A 166 7.72 2.20 -0.64
CA LEU A 166 6.54 1.58 -0.03
C LEU A 166 6.46 0.09 -0.37
N LEU A 167 6.18 -0.71 0.66
CA LEU A 167 5.73 -2.08 0.56
C LEU A 167 4.40 -2.21 1.32
N ILE A 168 3.39 -2.77 0.68
CA ILE A 168 2.12 -3.11 1.31
C ILE A 168 2.03 -4.62 1.41
N LEU A 169 1.77 -5.13 2.60
CA LEU A 169 1.63 -6.55 2.90
C LEU A 169 0.26 -6.86 3.47
N SER A 170 -0.26 -8.05 3.17
CA SER A 170 -1.40 -8.59 3.89
C SER A 170 -1.24 -10.07 4.18
N PRO A 171 -1.44 -10.52 5.44
CA PRO A 171 -1.50 -11.93 5.80
C PRO A 171 -2.88 -12.57 5.53
N TYR A 172 -3.83 -11.79 5.01
CA TYR A 172 -5.21 -12.23 4.79
C TYR A 172 -5.54 -12.36 3.32
N GLY A 173 -6.52 -13.22 3.02
CA GLY A 173 -7.12 -13.31 1.69
C GLY A 173 -7.86 -12.03 1.30
N HIS A 174 -7.88 -11.72 0.01
CA HIS A 174 -8.56 -10.56 -0.53
C HIS A 174 -10.07 -10.59 -0.24
N GLN A 175 -10.61 -9.47 0.20
CA GLN A 175 -12.03 -9.27 0.43
C GLN A 175 -12.52 -8.05 -0.36
N ASN A 176 -13.67 -8.21 -1.05
CA ASN A 176 -14.27 -7.12 -1.83
C ASN A 176 -15.05 -6.10 -0.98
N ARG A 177 -14.87 -6.16 0.33
CA ARG A 177 -15.53 -5.27 1.29
C ARG A 177 -14.52 -4.80 2.34
N LYS A 178 -14.77 -3.62 2.92
CA LYS A 178 -13.98 -3.12 4.03
C LYS A 178 -14.06 -4.08 5.22
N VAL A 179 -12.91 -4.52 5.69
CA VAL A 179 -12.80 -5.46 6.81
C VAL A 179 -12.90 -4.69 8.12
N LYS A 180 -13.80 -5.16 9.01
CA LYS A 180 -13.83 -4.66 10.39
C LYS A 180 -12.72 -5.34 11.18
N LEU A 181 -11.77 -4.55 11.68
CA LEU A 181 -10.68 -5.07 12.49
C LEU A 181 -11.19 -5.69 13.77
N THR A 182 -10.73 -6.89 14.06
CA THR A 182 -10.96 -7.58 15.33
C THR A 182 -9.68 -7.59 16.17
N ARG A 183 -9.81 -7.80 17.48
CA ARG A 183 -8.64 -7.87 18.37
C ARG A 183 -7.63 -8.95 17.95
N PRO A 184 -8.04 -10.19 17.61
CA PRO A 184 -7.11 -11.19 17.08
C PRO A 184 -6.35 -10.72 15.84
N MET A 185 -7.03 -10.11 14.87
CA MET A 185 -6.38 -9.58 13.67
C MET A 185 -5.35 -8.49 14.00
N CYS A 186 -5.67 -7.61 14.95
CA CYS A 186 -4.72 -6.59 15.40
C CYS A 186 -3.46 -7.24 16.02
N MET A 187 -3.63 -8.28 16.84
CA MET A 187 -2.52 -9.02 17.43
C MET A 187 -1.67 -9.73 16.36
N GLU A 188 -2.29 -10.39 15.39
CA GLU A 188 -1.58 -11.06 14.29
C GLU A 188 -0.80 -10.08 13.42
N MET A 189 -1.38 -8.93 13.06
CA MET A 189 -0.68 -7.91 12.27
C MET A 189 0.48 -7.27 13.04
N ASN A 190 0.32 -7.05 14.34
CA ASN A 190 1.40 -6.57 15.20
C ASN A 190 2.52 -7.62 15.35
N GLU A 191 2.17 -8.89 15.46
CA GLU A 191 3.16 -9.98 15.47
C GLU A 191 3.91 -10.07 14.14
N LEU A 192 3.21 -9.93 13.01
CA LEU A 192 3.84 -9.86 11.68
C LEU A 192 4.81 -8.67 11.60
N ALA A 193 4.40 -7.48 12.06
CA ALA A 193 5.27 -6.31 12.10
C ALA A 193 6.52 -6.54 12.95
N ARG A 194 6.36 -7.20 14.10
CA ARG A 194 7.47 -7.58 15.00
C ARG A 194 8.45 -8.53 14.32
N LEU A 195 7.93 -9.56 13.65
CA LEU A 195 8.76 -10.53 12.92
C LEU A 195 9.55 -9.86 11.78
N ILE A 196 8.92 -8.96 11.03
CA ILE A 196 9.59 -8.19 9.97
C ILE A 196 10.71 -7.33 10.57
N ALA A 197 10.45 -6.63 11.67
CA ALA A 197 11.44 -5.76 12.30
C ALA A 197 12.63 -6.52 12.93
N ALA A 198 12.38 -7.73 13.44
CA ALA A 198 13.38 -8.56 14.11
C ALA A 198 14.17 -9.48 13.16
N ALA A 199 13.70 -9.67 11.90
CA ALA A 199 14.37 -10.57 10.97
C ALA A 199 15.81 -10.07 10.66
N PRO A 200 16.81 -10.95 10.57
CA PRO A 200 18.14 -10.56 10.12
C PRO A 200 18.07 -10.02 8.67
N PRO A 201 18.98 -9.11 8.27
CA PRO A 201 19.10 -8.73 6.88
C PRO A 201 19.39 -9.97 6.05
N GLN A 202 18.59 -10.21 5.03
CA GLN A 202 18.84 -11.31 4.10
C GLN A 202 20.02 -10.89 3.22
N HIS A 203 21.20 -11.45 3.47
CA HIS A 203 22.29 -11.41 2.50
C HIS A 203 21.84 -12.25 1.29
N SER A 204 21.89 -11.68 0.10
CA SER A 204 21.71 -12.43 -1.13
C SER A 204 22.82 -13.50 -1.17
N GLU A 205 22.44 -14.79 -1.25
CA GLU A 205 23.35 -15.95 -1.37
C GLU A 205 24.19 -15.93 -2.67
N GLN A 206 24.32 -14.80 -3.35
CA GLN A 206 25.01 -14.68 -4.63
C GLN A 206 26.53 -14.40 -4.51
N GLU A 207 27.08 -14.19 -3.31
CA GLU A 207 28.53 -13.93 -3.16
C GLU A 207 29.36 -15.19 -2.88
N GLU A 208 28.75 -16.35 -2.60
CA GLU A 208 29.54 -17.59 -2.32
C GLU A 208 30.02 -18.35 -3.55
N ILE A 209 29.58 -18.03 -4.76
CA ILE A 209 29.96 -18.75 -5.98
C ILE A 209 31.26 -18.21 -6.59
N THR A 210 31.71 -17.01 -6.23
CA THR A 210 32.89 -16.40 -6.88
C THR A 210 34.22 -16.67 -6.17
N ASN A 211 34.22 -17.29 -4.97
CA ASN A 211 35.45 -17.60 -4.22
C ASN A 211 35.89 -19.06 -4.25
N LYS A 212 35.38 -19.88 -5.18
CA LYS A 212 35.83 -21.26 -5.41
C LYS A 212 36.20 -21.51 -6.87
N GLN A 213 37.03 -20.64 -7.44
CA GLN A 213 37.80 -20.95 -8.63
C GLN A 213 39.26 -20.52 -8.45
#